data_a6fea348852eef6f0d1b2bf6853fdfab
#
_entry.id   a6fea348852eef6f0d1b2bf6853fdfab
#
_cell.length_a   1.000
_cell.length_b   1.000
_cell.length_c   1.000
_cell.angle_alpha   90.00
_cell.angle_beta   90.00
_cell.angle_gamma   90.00
#
_symmetry.space_group_name_H-M   'P 1'
#
loop_
_entity.id
_entity.type
_entity.pdbx_description
1 polymer ?
#
loop_
_entity_poly.entity_id
_entity_poly.type
_entity_poly.pdbx_seq_one_letter_code
_entity_poly.pdbx_strand_id
1 'polypeptide(L)'
;MLLRGFSPELRKQTACALGLICGLEIVLLLLARTPRARLNVAQMAAVVFLATVLLRFLRSGRPRKDAPEQPSGSAFLAWLGVVLGALVWGTMLTCYFVSDDFGILYLSRPPLLHQVKFVFLETNRAGAFYRPLTYSSYFLDHALWDRWPAGYHLTNLLLHAAAVGGLFVLLRQLGVGRQTAAITCSLFAAMPIQAEAVAWMSGRFDVLSATLTIWAAACYVRSNTRNNPIAYPSALMLYALSIISKETGFVLPLLLIAIDVIMFRTRPGKKIIGFFAAGGVLFLYRSFALGGLGGYKSAGISSAVDVTWRTFEGLLIRAPSQLLLGLNWTQPSGIWVVSLAAVMATTFMWLAVSTRPDPRRSALIMFAFIWMVVTAVPAHFLTLIGPGLSNSRILYSPSVGMAMVLGQLIAGMNTARIRNLAAAGLFVFLNLGLLHNLAAWRWTSQLAKDTLEDVTRLAPLPASQTQFVFSNLPDSIRGVFFFRVGLTESIRMAYGRDDISAVRDSDIAIPPNTLNARPQIRLYWKGEESELLVRRE
;
A
#
# COMPACT_ATOMS: atom_id res chain seq x y z
N MET A 1 -24.84 19.91 8.18
CA MET A 1 -26.18 19.81 7.59
C MET A 1 -27.01 18.67 8.16
N LEU A 2 -26.43 17.56 8.64
CA LEU A 2 -27.14 16.65 9.56
C LEU A 2 -27.80 17.42 10.72
N LEU A 3 -27.22 18.54 11.12
CA LEU A 3 -27.70 19.34 12.22
C LEU A 3 -28.44 20.62 11.80
N ARG A 4 -28.54 21.01 10.51
CA ARG A 4 -29.29 22.22 10.09
C ARG A 4 -30.80 22.04 10.08
N GLY A 5 -31.29 20.79 10.03
CA GLY A 5 -32.70 20.46 10.24
C GLY A 5 -33.04 20.09 11.69
N PHE A 6 -32.03 20.00 12.57
CA PHE A 6 -32.21 19.67 13.97
C PHE A 6 -32.18 20.94 14.84
N SER A 7 -32.94 20.92 15.92
CA SER A 7 -32.93 21.95 16.94
C SER A 7 -31.51 22.18 17.49
N PRO A 8 -31.17 23.37 18.01
CA PRO A 8 -29.87 23.64 18.65
C PRO A 8 -29.51 22.61 19.72
N GLU A 9 -30.52 22.08 20.41
CA GLU A 9 -30.41 21.05 21.45
C GLU A 9 -29.90 19.71 20.87
N LEU A 10 -30.48 19.24 19.76
CA LEU A 10 -30.09 18.01 19.10
C LEU A 10 -28.68 18.08 18.50
N ARG A 11 -28.23 19.29 18.12
CA ARG A 11 -26.83 19.54 17.70
C ARG A 11 -25.84 19.38 18.83
N LYS A 12 -26.17 19.92 20.03
CA LYS A 12 -25.37 19.72 21.24
C LYS A 12 -25.32 18.27 21.64
N GLN A 13 -26.47 17.59 21.63
CA GLN A 13 -26.56 16.15 21.97
C GLN A 13 -25.72 15.29 21.01
N THR A 14 -25.76 15.55 19.69
CA THR A 14 -24.94 14.81 18.72
C THR A 14 -23.44 15.09 18.90
N ALA A 15 -23.05 16.35 19.18
CA ALA A 15 -21.67 16.69 19.47
C ALA A 15 -21.17 16.04 20.78
N CYS A 16 -22.01 16.03 21.83
CA CYS A 16 -21.71 15.33 23.09
C CYS A 16 -21.60 13.82 22.86
N ALA A 17 -22.50 13.20 22.10
CA ALA A 17 -22.45 11.78 21.80
C ALA A 17 -21.17 11.39 21.04
N LEU A 18 -20.78 12.18 20.03
CA LEU A 18 -19.52 11.96 19.31
C LEU A 18 -18.31 12.16 20.22
N GLY A 19 -18.32 13.15 21.10
CA GLY A 19 -17.28 13.36 22.11
C GLY A 19 -17.14 12.18 23.07
N LEU A 20 -18.27 11.63 23.53
CA LEU A 20 -18.30 10.44 24.39
C LEU A 20 -17.78 9.19 23.67
N ILE A 21 -18.15 8.99 22.40
CA ILE A 21 -17.64 7.88 21.58
C ILE A 21 -16.12 7.99 21.44
N CYS A 22 -15.60 9.18 21.06
CA CYS A 22 -14.17 9.37 20.96
C CYS A 22 -13.43 9.19 22.30
N GLY A 23 -14.02 9.67 23.39
CA GLY A 23 -13.48 9.44 24.73
C GLY A 23 -13.42 7.97 25.10
N LEU A 24 -14.49 7.21 24.82
CA LEU A 24 -14.54 5.78 25.04
C LEU A 24 -13.50 5.03 24.18
N GLU A 25 -13.34 5.40 22.92
CA GLU A 25 -12.34 4.81 22.01
C GLU A 25 -10.92 5.03 22.52
N ILE A 26 -10.61 6.22 23.04
CA ILE A 26 -9.29 6.51 23.65
C ILE A 26 -9.06 5.62 24.86
N VAL A 27 -10.04 5.51 25.77
CA VAL A 27 -9.95 4.64 26.95
C VAL A 27 -9.76 3.18 26.55
N LEU A 28 -10.52 2.70 25.56
CA LEU A 28 -10.39 1.32 25.06
C LEU A 28 -9.03 1.07 24.41
N LEU A 29 -8.47 2.03 23.65
CA LEU A 29 -7.12 1.93 23.09
C LEU A 29 -6.05 1.85 24.19
N LEU A 30 -6.18 2.64 25.26
CA LEU A 30 -5.26 2.62 26.39
C LEU A 30 -5.34 1.31 27.18
N LEU A 31 -6.53 0.74 27.32
CA LEU A 31 -6.77 -0.52 28.01
C LEU A 31 -6.43 -1.76 27.16
N ALA A 32 -6.33 -1.63 25.85
CA ALA A 32 -6.04 -2.72 24.93
C ALA A 32 -4.59 -3.19 25.08
N ARG A 33 -4.36 -4.34 25.70
CA ARG A 33 -3.03 -4.89 25.96
C ARG A 33 -2.46 -5.68 24.79
N THR A 34 -3.28 -6.20 23.88
CA THR A 34 -2.84 -7.02 22.75
C THR A 34 -2.89 -6.25 21.43
N PRO A 35 -1.99 -6.55 20.46
CA PRO A 35 -2.04 -5.94 19.13
C PRO A 35 -3.38 -6.10 18.43
N ARG A 36 -4.05 -7.26 18.61
CA ARG A 36 -5.37 -7.53 18.04
C ARG A 36 -6.46 -6.68 18.66
N ALA A 37 -6.42 -6.48 19.97
CA ALA A 37 -7.38 -5.61 20.66
C ALA A 37 -7.23 -4.14 20.19
N ARG A 38 -6.01 -3.65 20.05
CA ARG A 38 -5.73 -2.30 19.50
C ARG A 38 -6.25 -2.13 18.08
N LEU A 39 -6.05 -3.13 17.24
CA LEU A 39 -6.59 -3.13 15.88
C LEU A 39 -8.13 -3.07 15.89
N ASN A 40 -8.81 -3.85 16.74
CA ASN A 40 -10.27 -3.83 16.81
C ASN A 40 -10.82 -2.47 17.23
N VAL A 41 -10.18 -1.79 18.20
CA VAL A 41 -10.59 -0.43 18.60
C VAL A 41 -10.35 0.57 17.46
N ALA A 42 -9.22 0.48 16.76
CA ALA A 42 -8.96 1.31 15.57
C ALA A 42 -10.00 1.08 14.46
N GLN A 43 -10.50 -0.15 14.31
CA GLN A 43 -11.58 -0.49 13.37
C GLN A 43 -12.89 0.22 13.73
N MET A 44 -13.26 0.24 15.00
CA MET A 44 -14.46 0.95 15.47
C MET A 44 -14.35 2.46 15.17
N ALA A 45 -13.23 3.07 15.53
CA ALA A 45 -12.98 4.51 15.28
C ALA A 45 -13.11 4.87 13.79
N ALA A 46 -12.55 4.04 12.92
CA ALA A 46 -12.59 4.26 11.47
C ALA A 46 -14.01 4.13 10.89
N VAL A 47 -14.78 3.14 11.33
CA VAL A 47 -16.17 2.97 10.89
C VAL A 47 -17.01 4.19 11.29
N VAL A 48 -16.87 4.66 12.53
CA VAL A 48 -17.59 5.86 13.02
C VAL A 48 -17.18 7.11 12.22
N PHE A 49 -15.89 7.30 11.97
CA PHE A 49 -15.39 8.41 11.15
C PHE A 49 -15.97 8.38 9.73
N LEU A 50 -15.86 7.26 9.04
CA LEU A 50 -16.32 7.14 7.65
C LEU A 50 -17.83 7.27 7.54
N ALA A 51 -18.59 6.66 8.46
CA ALA A 51 -20.03 6.84 8.52
C ALA A 51 -20.41 8.32 8.72
N THR A 52 -19.68 9.04 9.61
CA THR A 52 -19.90 10.47 9.84
C THR A 52 -19.63 11.30 8.58
N VAL A 53 -18.52 11.02 7.87
CA VAL A 53 -18.19 11.70 6.62
C VAL A 53 -19.24 11.42 5.54
N LEU A 54 -19.58 10.16 5.33
CA LEU A 54 -20.59 9.77 4.33
C LEU A 54 -21.96 10.42 4.60
N LEU A 55 -22.49 10.27 5.81
CA LEU A 55 -23.79 10.84 6.17
C LEU A 55 -23.82 12.36 6.02
N ARG A 56 -22.70 13.01 6.27
CA ARG A 56 -22.61 14.47 6.23
C ARG A 56 -22.50 15.03 4.82
N PHE A 57 -21.78 14.34 3.93
CA PHE A 57 -21.49 14.81 2.58
C PHE A 57 -22.41 14.24 1.50
N LEU A 58 -23.05 13.09 1.70
CA LEU A 58 -24.04 12.53 0.76
C LEU A 58 -25.28 13.43 0.59
N ARG A 59 -25.65 14.21 1.60
CA ARG A 59 -26.85 15.07 1.61
C ARG A 59 -26.61 16.48 1.10
N SER A 60 -25.42 16.83 0.64
CA SER A 60 -25.15 18.19 0.14
C SER A 60 -25.70 18.36 -1.28
N GLY A 61 -26.47 19.42 -1.50
CA GLY A 61 -27.16 19.74 -2.76
C GLY A 61 -26.24 19.96 -3.97
N ARG A 62 -26.82 20.36 -5.11
CA ARG A 62 -26.11 20.53 -6.39
C ARG A 62 -25.03 21.65 -6.32
N PRO A 63 -23.83 21.46 -6.91
CA PRO A 63 -22.81 22.50 -6.94
C PRO A 63 -23.24 23.71 -7.78
N ARG A 64 -22.92 24.89 -7.30
CA ARG A 64 -23.05 26.16 -8.03
C ARG A 64 -21.85 26.30 -8.98
N LYS A 65 -22.08 26.73 -10.23
CA LYS A 65 -21.02 26.81 -11.26
C LYS A 65 -19.88 27.81 -10.92
N ASP A 66 -20.15 28.78 -10.09
CA ASP A 66 -19.29 29.95 -9.93
C ASP A 66 -18.85 30.20 -8.46
N ALA A 67 -18.21 29.22 -7.84
CA ALA A 67 -17.55 29.49 -6.56
C ALA A 67 -16.11 29.98 -6.81
N PRO A 68 -15.71 31.16 -6.27
CA PRO A 68 -14.38 31.69 -6.47
C PRO A 68 -13.30 30.76 -5.90
N GLU A 69 -12.17 30.68 -6.59
CA GLU A 69 -10.97 30.01 -6.05
C GLU A 69 -10.57 30.66 -4.74
N GLN A 70 -10.45 29.88 -3.68
CA GLN A 70 -9.97 30.42 -2.40
C GLN A 70 -8.52 30.89 -2.55
N PRO A 71 -8.16 32.04 -1.94
CA PRO A 71 -6.84 32.62 -2.06
C PRO A 71 -5.74 31.63 -1.65
N SER A 72 -4.66 31.65 -2.40
CA SER A 72 -3.48 30.78 -2.23
C SER A 72 -2.83 31.01 -0.87
N GLY A 73 -3.01 30.08 0.06
CA GLY A 73 -2.14 29.97 1.22
C GLY A 73 -0.72 29.53 0.81
N SER A 74 0.25 29.75 1.70
CA SER A 74 1.67 29.63 1.37
C SER A 74 2.01 28.25 0.74
N ALA A 75 2.54 28.28 -0.48
CA ALA A 75 3.13 27.12 -1.14
C ALA A 75 4.27 26.50 -0.30
N PHE A 76 4.86 27.30 0.58
CA PHE A 76 5.93 26.89 1.50
C PHE A 76 5.58 25.69 2.37
N LEU A 77 4.40 25.64 3.01
CA LEU A 77 4.00 24.49 3.84
C LEU A 77 3.84 23.20 3.02
N ALA A 78 3.40 23.32 1.77
CA ALA A 78 3.29 22.14 0.90
C ALA A 78 4.68 21.63 0.49
N TRP A 79 5.62 22.51 0.18
CA TRP A 79 7.01 22.15 -0.13
C TRP A 79 7.74 21.57 1.07
N LEU A 80 7.56 22.17 2.26
CA LEU A 80 8.10 21.64 3.50
C LEU A 80 7.58 20.20 3.76
N GLY A 81 6.31 19.97 3.49
CA GLY A 81 5.71 18.63 3.58
C GLY A 81 6.37 17.61 2.64
N VAL A 82 6.64 17.99 1.40
CA VAL A 82 7.32 17.11 0.44
C VAL A 82 8.76 16.81 0.89
N VAL A 83 9.50 17.83 1.34
CA VAL A 83 10.90 17.64 1.80
C VAL A 83 10.97 16.75 3.04
N LEU A 84 10.13 16.99 4.05
CA LEU A 84 10.09 16.17 5.27
C LEU A 84 9.66 14.73 4.95
N GLY A 85 8.68 14.55 4.08
CA GLY A 85 8.28 13.21 3.61
C GLY A 85 9.44 12.50 2.91
N ALA A 86 10.17 13.19 2.04
CA ALA A 86 11.34 12.63 1.37
C ALA A 86 12.46 12.23 2.36
N LEU A 87 12.68 13.03 3.41
CA LEU A 87 13.66 12.70 4.46
C LEU A 87 13.24 11.45 5.25
N VAL A 88 11.97 11.32 5.61
CA VAL A 88 11.45 10.14 6.31
C VAL A 88 11.62 8.88 5.43
N TRP A 89 11.21 8.95 4.18
CA TRP A 89 11.38 7.85 3.22
C TRP A 89 12.84 7.54 2.92
N GLY A 90 13.73 8.53 2.93
CA GLY A 90 15.17 8.36 2.74
C GLY A 90 15.80 7.38 3.72
N THR A 91 15.18 7.18 4.90
CA THR A 91 15.63 6.17 5.87
C THR A 91 15.55 4.74 5.34
N MET A 92 14.77 4.48 4.27
CA MET A 92 14.66 3.16 3.63
C MET A 92 15.86 2.80 2.76
N LEU A 93 16.66 3.77 2.35
CA LEU A 93 17.87 3.50 1.57
C LEU A 93 18.91 2.66 2.35
N THR A 94 18.76 2.55 3.65
CA THR A 94 19.61 1.71 4.52
C THR A 94 19.07 0.28 4.69
N CYS A 95 17.87 -0.03 4.18
CA CYS A 95 17.30 -1.38 4.29
C CYS A 95 18.03 -2.38 3.40
N TYR A 96 18.14 -3.60 3.90
CA TYR A 96 18.61 -4.76 3.16
C TYR A 96 17.41 -5.50 2.51
N PHE A 97 17.69 -6.54 1.73
CA PHE A 97 16.69 -7.40 1.11
C PHE A 97 16.03 -8.34 2.11
N VAL A 98 14.76 -8.67 1.86
CA VAL A 98 13.97 -9.59 2.69
C VAL A 98 13.06 -10.47 1.82
N SER A 99 12.83 -11.70 2.24
CA SER A 99 11.83 -12.62 1.67
C SER A 99 11.89 -12.72 0.12
N ASP A 100 10.81 -12.37 -0.58
CA ASP A 100 10.65 -12.47 -2.04
C ASP A 100 11.74 -11.73 -2.84
N ASP A 101 12.41 -10.75 -2.23
CA ASP A 101 13.47 -9.97 -2.88
C ASP A 101 14.62 -10.87 -3.35
N PHE A 102 15.00 -11.88 -2.57
CA PHE A 102 16.06 -12.81 -2.92
C PHE A 102 15.71 -13.64 -4.17
N GLY A 103 14.46 -14.07 -4.29
CA GLY A 103 13.97 -14.79 -5.47
C GLY A 103 14.01 -13.91 -6.72
N ILE A 104 13.62 -12.64 -6.60
CA ILE A 104 13.66 -11.66 -7.70
C ILE A 104 15.11 -11.39 -8.12
N LEU A 105 16.01 -11.16 -7.16
CA LEU A 105 17.43 -10.95 -7.45
C LEU A 105 18.07 -12.17 -8.12
N TYR A 106 17.74 -13.37 -7.64
CA TYR A 106 18.22 -14.61 -8.26
C TYR A 106 17.74 -14.74 -9.70
N LEU A 107 16.45 -14.45 -9.96
CA LEU A 107 15.87 -14.43 -11.29
C LEU A 107 16.49 -13.34 -12.18
N SER A 108 17.07 -12.30 -11.63
CA SER A 108 17.65 -11.18 -12.35
C SER A 108 19.09 -11.37 -12.84
N ARG A 109 19.74 -12.50 -12.58
CA ARG A 109 21.14 -12.78 -12.96
C ARG A 109 21.43 -12.96 -14.46
N PRO A 110 20.56 -13.63 -15.28
CA PRO A 110 20.82 -13.81 -16.70
C PRO A 110 20.82 -12.46 -17.46
N PRO A 111 21.33 -12.39 -18.71
CA PRO A 111 21.32 -11.15 -19.49
C PRO A 111 19.93 -10.55 -19.65
N LEU A 112 19.83 -9.23 -19.51
CA LEU A 112 18.57 -8.47 -19.48
C LEU A 112 17.60 -8.83 -20.62
N LEU A 113 18.08 -8.94 -21.85
CA LEU A 113 17.24 -9.23 -23.01
C LEU A 113 16.60 -10.63 -22.92
N HIS A 114 17.37 -11.63 -22.46
CA HIS A 114 16.86 -12.98 -22.26
C HIS A 114 15.73 -13.00 -21.22
N GLN A 115 15.89 -12.28 -20.13
CA GLN A 115 14.93 -12.24 -19.04
C GLN A 115 13.66 -11.49 -19.40
N VAL A 116 13.78 -10.34 -20.08
CA VAL A 116 12.63 -9.61 -20.60
C VAL A 116 11.82 -10.52 -21.54
N LYS A 117 12.52 -11.21 -22.49
CA LYS A 117 11.86 -12.17 -23.36
C LYS A 117 11.15 -13.27 -22.57
N PHE A 118 11.81 -13.84 -21.57
CA PHE A 118 11.25 -14.90 -20.72
C PHE A 118 9.95 -14.43 -20.03
N VAL A 119 9.93 -13.27 -19.35
CA VAL A 119 8.74 -12.82 -18.60
C VAL A 119 7.59 -12.35 -19.49
N PHE A 120 7.84 -11.96 -20.74
CA PHE A 120 6.79 -11.57 -21.67
C PHE A 120 6.24 -12.73 -22.49
N LEU A 121 7.10 -13.65 -22.94
CA LEU A 121 6.73 -14.67 -23.94
C LEU A 121 6.72 -16.10 -23.40
N GLU A 122 7.63 -16.41 -22.48
CA GLU A 122 7.81 -17.77 -21.96
C GLU A 122 7.16 -17.97 -20.60
N THR A 123 6.30 -17.01 -20.21
CA THR A 123 5.69 -16.97 -18.89
C THR A 123 5.14 -18.33 -18.51
N ASN A 124 5.65 -18.77 -17.43
CA ASN A 124 5.39 -20.01 -16.77
C ASN A 124 3.90 -20.39 -16.78
N ARG A 125 3.52 -21.36 -17.55
CA ARG A 125 2.24 -22.07 -17.39
C ARG A 125 2.07 -22.62 -15.97
N ALA A 126 3.12 -22.61 -15.16
CA ALA A 126 3.14 -22.89 -13.73
C ALA A 126 3.12 -21.64 -12.84
N GLY A 127 3.24 -20.43 -13.39
CA GLY A 127 3.25 -19.17 -12.64
C GLY A 127 1.85 -18.75 -12.18
N ALA A 128 1.77 -18.21 -10.95
CA ALA A 128 0.51 -17.69 -10.43
C ALA A 128 0.12 -16.33 -11.02
N PHE A 129 1.09 -15.53 -11.50
CA PHE A 129 0.88 -14.14 -11.88
C PHE A 129 1.61 -13.78 -13.18
N TYR A 130 0.95 -12.95 -14.02
CA TYR A 130 1.52 -12.35 -15.21
C TYR A 130 1.79 -10.86 -14.97
N ARG A 131 3.03 -10.48 -14.65
CA ARG A 131 3.43 -9.11 -14.29
C ARG A 131 4.76 -8.69 -14.96
N PRO A 132 4.88 -8.83 -16.28
CA PRO A 132 6.16 -8.69 -16.98
C PRO A 132 6.79 -7.29 -16.82
N LEU A 133 6.01 -6.21 -16.77
CA LEU A 133 6.59 -4.87 -16.64
C LEU A 133 7.28 -4.67 -15.29
N THR A 134 6.71 -5.13 -14.20
CA THR A 134 7.34 -5.00 -12.88
C THR A 134 8.61 -5.85 -12.79
N TYR A 135 8.59 -7.09 -13.31
CA TYR A 135 9.81 -7.90 -13.38
C TYR A 135 10.89 -7.23 -14.24
N SER A 136 10.53 -6.68 -15.41
CA SER A 136 11.47 -5.94 -16.26
C SER A 136 12.10 -4.74 -15.54
N SER A 137 11.35 -4.08 -14.65
CA SER A 137 11.88 -2.99 -13.83
C SER A 137 12.94 -3.45 -12.82
N TYR A 138 12.82 -4.67 -12.29
CA TYR A 138 13.85 -5.26 -11.42
C TYR A 138 15.09 -5.69 -12.21
N PHE A 139 14.90 -6.21 -13.43
CA PHE A 139 16.02 -6.55 -14.29
C PHE A 139 16.82 -5.32 -14.70
N LEU A 140 16.12 -4.20 -14.93
CA LEU A 140 16.78 -2.91 -15.16
C LEU A 140 17.54 -2.45 -13.91
N ASP A 141 16.92 -2.52 -12.74
CA ASP A 141 17.60 -2.20 -11.48
C ASP A 141 18.84 -3.08 -11.25
N HIS A 142 18.74 -4.38 -11.54
CA HIS A 142 19.89 -5.28 -11.42
C HIS A 142 21.02 -4.90 -12.37
N ALA A 143 20.69 -4.49 -13.60
CA ALA A 143 21.68 -4.01 -14.54
C ALA A 143 22.35 -2.68 -14.13
N LEU A 144 21.65 -1.83 -13.37
CA LEU A 144 22.15 -0.52 -12.90
C LEU A 144 22.85 -0.61 -11.55
N TRP A 145 22.33 -1.42 -10.62
CA TRP A 145 22.69 -1.42 -9.20
C TRP A 145 23.32 -2.73 -8.73
N ASP A 146 23.29 -3.79 -9.58
CA ASP A 146 23.68 -5.17 -9.21
C ASP A 146 23.00 -5.59 -7.90
N ARG A 147 23.77 -5.80 -6.84
CA ARG A 147 23.27 -6.23 -5.51
C ARG A 147 23.24 -5.09 -4.49
N TRP A 148 23.27 -3.84 -4.91
CA TRP A 148 23.22 -2.69 -4.02
C TRP A 148 21.78 -2.35 -3.61
N PRO A 149 21.34 -2.66 -2.35
CA PRO A 149 19.93 -2.54 -1.97
C PRO A 149 19.36 -1.13 -2.11
N ALA A 150 20.16 -0.11 -1.77
CA ALA A 150 19.72 1.28 -1.82
C ALA A 150 19.22 1.71 -3.21
N GLY A 151 19.79 1.17 -4.30
CA GLY A 151 19.35 1.46 -5.66
C GLY A 151 17.92 0.99 -5.93
N TYR A 152 17.56 -0.21 -5.47
CA TYR A 152 16.20 -0.74 -5.61
C TYR A 152 15.17 0.03 -4.78
N HIS A 153 15.54 0.43 -3.57
CA HIS A 153 14.70 1.29 -2.72
C HIS A 153 14.55 2.68 -3.33
N LEU A 154 15.62 3.24 -3.93
CA LEU A 154 15.56 4.52 -4.65
C LEU A 154 14.57 4.47 -5.81
N THR A 155 14.55 3.39 -6.60
CA THR A 155 13.57 3.21 -7.69
C THR A 155 12.13 3.21 -7.13
N ASN A 156 11.86 2.52 -6.02
CA ASN A 156 10.55 2.55 -5.37
C ASN A 156 10.16 3.95 -4.90
N LEU A 157 11.10 4.71 -4.32
CA LEU A 157 10.87 6.10 -3.89
C LEU A 157 10.56 7.02 -5.07
N LEU A 158 11.27 6.87 -6.19
CA LEU A 158 11.01 7.64 -7.41
C LEU A 158 9.63 7.34 -7.99
N LEU A 159 9.22 6.08 -7.99
CA LEU A 159 7.87 5.68 -8.40
C LEU A 159 6.80 6.26 -7.46
N HIS A 160 7.04 6.25 -6.14
CA HIS A 160 6.16 6.88 -5.18
C HIS A 160 6.05 8.39 -5.41
N ALA A 161 7.19 9.08 -5.63
CA ALA A 161 7.20 10.50 -5.98
C ALA A 161 6.43 10.77 -7.29
N ALA A 162 6.56 9.90 -8.29
CA ALA A 162 5.79 9.99 -9.53
C ALA A 162 4.28 9.80 -9.30
N ALA A 163 3.87 8.92 -8.38
CA ALA A 163 2.47 8.76 -7.98
C ALA A 163 1.93 10.03 -7.32
N VAL A 164 2.70 10.64 -6.40
CA VAL A 164 2.36 11.94 -5.77
C VAL A 164 2.20 13.04 -6.82
N GLY A 165 3.12 13.13 -7.78
CA GLY A 165 3.05 14.08 -8.90
C GLY A 165 1.83 13.85 -9.79
N GLY A 166 1.55 12.59 -10.13
CA GLY A 166 0.37 12.21 -10.91
C GLY A 166 -0.94 12.57 -10.20
N LEU A 167 -1.01 12.33 -8.89
CA LEU A 167 -2.16 12.71 -8.07
C LEU A 167 -2.36 14.24 -8.07
N PHE A 168 -1.29 15.03 -7.94
CA PHE A 168 -1.37 16.47 -8.02
C PHE A 168 -1.96 16.92 -9.37
N VAL A 169 -1.45 16.38 -10.48
CA VAL A 169 -1.93 16.69 -11.83
C VAL A 169 -3.41 16.31 -11.99
N LEU A 170 -3.79 15.11 -11.55
CA LEU A 170 -5.18 14.63 -11.59
C LEU A 170 -6.11 15.57 -10.81
N LEU A 171 -5.78 15.90 -9.56
CA LEU A 171 -6.59 16.79 -8.72
C LEU A 171 -6.74 18.18 -9.35
N ARG A 172 -5.67 18.75 -9.90
CA ARG A 172 -5.73 20.05 -10.60
C ARG A 172 -6.65 20.01 -11.82
N GLN A 173 -6.64 18.91 -12.57
CA GLN A 173 -7.52 18.73 -13.73
C GLN A 173 -8.98 18.49 -13.33
N LEU A 174 -9.23 17.90 -12.16
CA LEU A 174 -10.57 17.77 -11.57
C LEU A 174 -11.08 19.08 -10.94
N GLY A 175 -10.35 20.19 -11.09
CA GLY A 175 -10.76 21.52 -10.60
C GLY A 175 -10.48 21.75 -9.11
N VAL A 176 -9.63 20.94 -8.49
CA VAL A 176 -9.21 21.18 -7.09
C VAL A 176 -8.20 22.31 -7.02
N GLY A 177 -8.39 23.26 -6.12
CA GLY A 177 -7.50 24.38 -5.91
C GLY A 177 -6.06 23.93 -5.58
N ARG A 178 -5.05 24.70 -6.01
CA ARG A 178 -3.62 24.34 -5.90
C ARG A 178 -3.21 23.99 -4.47
N GLN A 179 -3.64 24.76 -3.49
CA GLN A 179 -3.31 24.52 -2.07
C GLN A 179 -3.91 23.20 -1.56
N THR A 180 -5.19 22.97 -1.85
CA THR A 180 -5.86 21.72 -1.45
C THR A 180 -5.23 20.51 -2.12
N ALA A 181 -4.88 20.60 -3.41
CA ALA A 181 -4.17 19.54 -4.12
C ALA A 181 -2.80 19.26 -3.49
N ALA A 182 -2.04 20.31 -3.15
CA ALA A 182 -0.74 20.16 -2.49
C ALA A 182 -0.86 19.54 -1.09
N ILE A 183 -1.83 19.96 -0.27
CA ILE A 183 -2.10 19.33 1.05
C ILE A 183 -2.46 17.87 0.87
N THR A 184 -3.37 17.53 -0.05
CA THR A 184 -3.75 16.15 -0.34
C THR A 184 -2.54 15.29 -0.72
N CYS A 185 -1.68 15.80 -1.59
CA CYS A 185 -0.46 15.11 -2.03
C CYS A 185 0.55 14.92 -0.90
N SER A 186 0.74 15.93 -0.05
CA SER A 186 1.61 15.82 1.13
C SER A 186 1.10 14.77 2.12
N LEU A 187 -0.22 14.70 2.34
CA LEU A 187 -0.81 13.67 3.19
C LEU A 187 -0.65 12.29 2.56
N PHE A 188 -0.91 12.15 1.25
CA PHE A 188 -0.70 10.89 0.54
C PHE A 188 0.75 10.41 0.67
N ALA A 189 1.72 11.31 0.47
CA ALA A 189 3.14 10.98 0.56
C ALA A 189 3.59 10.51 1.97
N ALA A 190 2.85 10.87 3.02
CA ALA A 190 3.21 10.60 4.42
C ALA A 190 2.37 9.47 5.06
N MET A 191 1.47 8.80 4.33
CA MET A 191 0.56 7.83 4.94
C MET A 191 1.29 6.59 5.49
N PRO A 192 1.15 6.26 6.78
CA PRO A 192 1.85 5.13 7.41
C PRO A 192 1.58 3.77 6.79
N ILE A 193 0.35 3.60 6.25
CA ILE A 193 -0.10 2.34 5.62
C ILE A 193 0.74 1.95 4.39
N GLN A 194 1.45 2.90 3.79
CA GLN A 194 2.25 2.69 2.58
C GLN A 194 3.64 2.09 2.86
N ALA A 195 4.02 1.93 4.15
CA ALA A 195 5.34 1.46 4.53
C ALA A 195 5.73 0.16 3.80
N GLU A 196 4.86 -0.86 3.77
CA GLU A 196 5.14 -2.11 3.05
C GLU A 196 5.29 -1.91 1.54
N ALA A 197 4.40 -1.13 0.92
CA ALA A 197 4.41 -0.96 -0.53
C ALA A 197 5.68 -0.27 -1.04
N VAL A 198 6.19 0.73 -0.28
CA VAL A 198 7.30 1.58 -0.74
C VAL A 198 8.64 1.10 -0.18
N ALA A 199 8.69 0.67 1.11
CA ALA A 199 9.93 0.22 1.74
C ALA A 199 10.34 -1.18 1.27
N TRP A 200 9.42 -2.07 1.00
CA TRP A 200 9.75 -3.39 0.47
C TRP A 200 10.08 -3.31 -1.03
N MET A 201 11.22 -3.87 -1.45
CA MET A 201 11.56 -3.92 -2.87
C MET A 201 10.44 -4.57 -3.68
N SER A 202 9.94 -5.73 -3.23
CA SER A 202 8.83 -6.47 -3.87
C SER A 202 7.46 -5.78 -3.73
N GLY A 203 7.33 -4.73 -2.95
CA GLY A 203 6.13 -3.88 -2.91
C GLY A 203 5.90 -3.07 -4.19
N ARG A 204 6.90 -2.98 -5.06
CA ARG A 204 6.87 -2.27 -6.35
C ARG A 204 5.70 -2.65 -7.25
N PHE A 205 5.24 -3.89 -7.21
CA PHE A 205 4.06 -4.31 -7.97
C PHE A 205 2.85 -3.40 -7.72
N ASP A 206 2.63 -3.03 -6.48
CA ASP A 206 1.53 -2.14 -6.10
C ASP A 206 1.80 -0.68 -6.45
N VAL A 207 3.01 -0.19 -6.16
CA VAL A 207 3.41 1.20 -6.40
C VAL A 207 3.40 1.52 -7.89
N LEU A 208 4.02 0.67 -8.72
CA LEU A 208 4.11 0.89 -10.17
C LEU A 208 2.72 0.87 -10.83
N SER A 209 1.90 -0.15 -10.54
CA SER A 209 0.55 -0.24 -11.10
C SER A 209 -0.32 0.95 -10.69
N ALA A 210 -0.30 1.36 -9.42
CA ALA A 210 -1.05 2.53 -8.95
C ALA A 210 -0.55 3.84 -9.57
N THR A 211 0.76 4.02 -9.69
CA THR A 211 1.36 5.19 -10.36
C THR A 211 0.86 5.32 -11.79
N LEU A 212 0.92 4.24 -12.57
CA LEU A 212 0.45 4.20 -13.94
C LEU A 212 -1.07 4.43 -14.04
N THR A 213 -1.86 3.88 -13.11
CA THR A 213 -3.31 4.10 -13.01
C THR A 213 -3.65 5.58 -12.76
N ILE A 214 -2.94 6.25 -11.85
CA ILE A 214 -3.14 7.67 -11.55
C ILE A 214 -2.82 8.53 -12.77
N TRP A 215 -1.70 8.29 -13.43
CA TRP A 215 -1.30 9.02 -14.64
C TRP A 215 -2.23 8.74 -15.82
N ALA A 216 -2.72 7.49 -15.98
CA ALA A 216 -3.70 7.15 -17.00
C ALA A 216 -5.01 7.91 -16.78
N ALA A 217 -5.49 8.00 -15.53
CA ALA A 217 -6.67 8.81 -15.19
C ALA A 217 -6.44 10.31 -15.48
N ALA A 218 -5.26 10.85 -15.16
CA ALA A 218 -4.92 12.24 -15.48
C ALA A 218 -4.89 12.49 -17.00
N CYS A 219 -4.30 11.59 -17.77
CA CYS A 219 -4.30 11.69 -19.23
C CYS A 219 -5.71 11.57 -19.83
N TYR A 220 -6.58 10.70 -19.27
CA TYR A 220 -7.97 10.60 -19.68
C TYR A 220 -8.72 11.91 -19.44
N VAL A 221 -8.63 12.49 -18.25
CA VAL A 221 -9.25 13.79 -17.94
C VAL A 221 -8.75 14.86 -18.90
N ARG A 222 -7.44 14.91 -19.17
CA ARG A 222 -6.85 15.87 -20.12
C ARG A 222 -7.41 15.67 -21.53
N SER A 223 -7.66 14.44 -21.97
CA SER A 223 -8.22 14.14 -23.29
C SER A 223 -9.65 14.61 -23.46
N ASN A 224 -10.40 14.76 -22.35
CA ASN A 224 -11.79 15.20 -22.35
C ASN A 224 -11.95 16.71 -22.13
N THR A 225 -10.96 17.33 -21.46
CA THR A 225 -11.03 18.77 -21.09
C THR A 225 -10.21 19.67 -22.00
N ARG A 226 -9.21 19.13 -22.68
CA ARG A 226 -8.34 19.87 -23.59
C ARG A 226 -8.23 19.07 -24.89
N ASN A 227 -8.44 19.71 -26.01
CA ASN A 227 -8.37 19.03 -27.32
C ASN A 227 -6.92 18.62 -27.65
N ASN A 228 -6.38 17.65 -26.89
CA ASN A 228 -5.03 17.13 -27.01
C ASN A 228 -5.08 15.71 -27.60
N PRO A 229 -4.64 15.52 -28.86
CA PRO A 229 -4.73 14.23 -29.54
C PRO A 229 -3.88 13.13 -28.92
N ILE A 230 -2.78 13.49 -28.24
CA ILE A 230 -1.85 12.52 -27.63
C ILE A 230 -2.39 12.02 -26.27
N ALA A 231 -3.26 12.77 -25.61
CA ALA A 231 -3.66 12.45 -24.23
C ALA A 231 -4.44 11.15 -24.12
N TYR A 232 -5.32 10.84 -25.09
CA TYR A 232 -6.09 9.60 -25.07
C TYR A 232 -5.23 8.34 -25.35
N PRO A 233 -4.41 8.30 -26.42
CA PRO A 233 -3.48 7.19 -26.62
C PRO A 233 -2.53 6.99 -25.43
N SER A 234 -2.02 8.08 -24.83
CA SER A 234 -1.18 7.99 -23.62
C SER A 234 -1.94 7.36 -22.44
N ALA A 235 -3.21 7.71 -22.25
CA ALA A 235 -4.04 7.13 -21.20
C ALA A 235 -4.24 5.62 -21.41
N LEU A 236 -4.50 5.17 -22.64
CA LEU A 236 -4.64 3.75 -22.99
C LEU A 236 -3.31 2.99 -22.80
N MET A 237 -2.18 3.58 -23.21
CA MET A 237 -0.86 3.00 -23.03
C MET A 237 -0.54 2.83 -21.54
N LEU A 238 -0.71 3.88 -20.73
CA LEU A 238 -0.46 3.83 -19.29
C LEU A 238 -1.37 2.82 -18.59
N TYR A 239 -2.61 2.69 -19.05
CA TYR A 239 -3.54 1.66 -18.57
C TYR A 239 -3.05 0.25 -18.89
N ALA A 240 -2.65 -0.01 -20.12
CA ALA A 240 -2.09 -1.30 -20.52
C ALA A 240 -0.84 -1.64 -19.68
N LEU A 241 0.07 -0.68 -19.50
CA LEU A 241 1.24 -0.81 -18.65
C LEU A 241 0.87 -1.07 -17.18
N SER A 242 -0.20 -0.44 -16.66
CA SER A 242 -0.68 -0.71 -15.30
C SER A 242 -1.14 -2.16 -15.12
N ILE A 243 -1.89 -2.71 -16.08
CA ILE A 243 -2.38 -4.10 -16.04
C ILE A 243 -1.22 -5.10 -16.06
N ILE A 244 -0.23 -4.90 -16.93
CA ILE A 244 0.93 -5.80 -17.03
C ILE A 244 1.97 -5.57 -15.92
N SER A 245 1.75 -4.56 -15.05
CA SER A 245 2.47 -4.39 -13.78
C SER A 245 1.82 -5.19 -12.66
N LYS A 246 0.50 -5.06 -12.53
CA LYS A 246 -0.33 -5.80 -11.58
C LYS A 246 -1.79 -5.79 -12.01
N GLU A 247 -2.48 -6.90 -11.78
CA GLU A 247 -3.89 -7.08 -12.14
C GLU A 247 -4.86 -6.07 -11.50
N THR A 248 -4.43 -5.35 -10.47
CA THR A 248 -5.21 -4.24 -9.88
C THR A 248 -5.44 -3.10 -10.86
N GLY A 249 -4.64 -2.98 -11.93
CA GLY A 249 -4.85 -2.01 -13.00
C GLY A 249 -6.18 -2.17 -13.75
N PHE A 250 -6.76 -3.37 -13.81
CA PHE A 250 -8.04 -3.63 -14.50
C PHE A 250 -9.21 -2.77 -14.01
N VAL A 251 -9.14 -2.19 -12.82
CA VAL A 251 -10.22 -1.39 -12.25
C VAL A 251 -10.35 0.02 -12.84
N LEU A 252 -9.35 0.50 -13.59
CA LEU A 252 -9.32 1.88 -14.10
C LEU A 252 -10.58 2.28 -14.87
N PRO A 253 -11.17 1.49 -15.78
CA PRO A 253 -12.39 1.90 -16.50
C PRO A 253 -13.54 2.30 -15.57
N LEU A 254 -13.69 1.64 -14.41
CA LEU A 254 -14.70 1.96 -13.40
C LEU A 254 -14.42 3.33 -12.75
N LEU A 255 -13.14 3.64 -12.50
CA LEU A 255 -12.73 4.95 -11.99
C LEU A 255 -12.98 6.07 -13.00
N LEU A 256 -12.78 5.80 -14.31
CA LEU A 256 -13.05 6.75 -15.37
C LEU A 256 -14.55 7.04 -15.52
N ILE A 257 -15.40 6.01 -15.38
CA ILE A 257 -16.86 6.18 -15.30
C ILE A 257 -17.23 7.06 -14.11
N ALA A 258 -16.63 6.80 -12.94
CA ALA A 258 -16.87 7.61 -11.74
C ALA A 258 -16.44 9.08 -11.94
N ILE A 259 -15.33 9.33 -12.64
CA ILE A 259 -14.90 10.69 -13.02
C ILE A 259 -15.96 11.37 -13.89
N ASP A 260 -16.42 10.73 -14.96
CA ASP A 260 -17.40 11.31 -15.87
C ASP A 260 -18.73 11.60 -15.14
N VAL A 261 -19.24 10.63 -14.40
CA VAL A 261 -20.56 10.74 -13.75
C VAL A 261 -20.56 11.69 -12.55
N ILE A 262 -19.55 11.61 -11.69
CA ILE A 262 -19.54 12.33 -10.41
C ILE A 262 -18.88 13.69 -10.54
N MET A 263 -17.69 13.75 -11.19
CA MET A 263 -16.92 14.98 -11.26
C MET A 263 -17.41 15.89 -12.38
N PHE A 264 -17.65 15.33 -13.58
CA PHE A 264 -18.10 16.11 -14.74
C PHE A 264 -19.61 16.12 -14.93
N ARG A 265 -20.35 15.19 -14.28
CA ARG A 265 -21.81 15.05 -14.41
C ARG A 265 -22.26 14.83 -15.85
N THR A 266 -21.46 14.09 -16.58
CA THR A 266 -21.72 13.70 -17.96
C THR A 266 -22.01 12.19 -18.03
N ARG A 267 -22.62 11.75 -19.11
CA ARG A 267 -22.67 10.32 -19.41
C ARG A 267 -21.28 9.82 -19.77
N PRO A 268 -20.95 8.56 -19.44
CA PRO A 268 -19.67 7.97 -19.81
C PRO A 268 -19.40 8.10 -21.31
N GLY A 269 -18.26 8.67 -21.64
CA GLY A 269 -17.91 8.95 -23.03
C GLY A 269 -17.53 7.67 -23.81
N LYS A 270 -17.67 7.69 -25.16
CA LYS A 270 -17.28 6.56 -26.04
C LYS A 270 -15.82 6.13 -25.87
N LYS A 271 -14.95 7.02 -25.43
CA LYS A 271 -13.54 6.73 -25.14
C LYS A 271 -13.35 5.61 -24.09
N ILE A 272 -14.30 5.44 -23.17
CA ILE A 272 -14.25 4.39 -22.14
C ILE A 272 -14.33 2.99 -22.77
N ILE A 273 -15.00 2.84 -23.92
CA ILE A 273 -15.07 1.57 -24.65
C ILE A 273 -13.67 1.06 -25.00
N GLY A 274 -12.75 1.96 -25.41
CA GLY A 274 -11.36 1.60 -25.70
C GLY A 274 -10.62 1.03 -24.50
N PHE A 275 -10.91 1.50 -23.27
CA PHE A 275 -10.33 0.93 -22.06
C PHE A 275 -10.89 -0.48 -21.76
N PHE A 276 -12.20 -0.70 -21.92
CA PHE A 276 -12.76 -2.04 -21.79
C PHE A 276 -12.21 -3.00 -22.84
N ALA A 277 -12.08 -2.54 -24.10
CA ALA A 277 -11.50 -3.35 -25.17
C ALA A 277 -10.04 -3.71 -24.89
N ALA A 278 -9.21 -2.73 -24.51
CA ALA A 278 -7.80 -2.97 -24.15
C ALA A 278 -7.68 -3.89 -22.94
N GLY A 279 -8.49 -3.69 -21.89
CA GLY A 279 -8.56 -4.57 -20.72
C GLY A 279 -8.99 -5.98 -21.08
N GLY A 280 -10.01 -6.15 -21.94
CA GLY A 280 -10.45 -7.45 -22.42
C GLY A 280 -9.36 -8.22 -23.18
N VAL A 281 -8.68 -7.55 -24.11
CA VAL A 281 -7.56 -8.15 -24.86
C VAL A 281 -6.44 -8.59 -23.93
N LEU A 282 -6.03 -7.72 -22.99
CA LEU A 282 -4.97 -8.06 -22.02
C LEU A 282 -5.40 -9.15 -21.04
N PHE A 283 -6.67 -9.20 -20.66
CA PHE A 283 -7.20 -10.28 -19.82
C PHE A 283 -7.15 -11.63 -20.54
N LEU A 284 -7.56 -11.68 -21.81
CA LEU A 284 -7.49 -12.90 -22.64
C LEU A 284 -6.05 -13.35 -22.83
N TYR A 285 -5.15 -12.40 -23.16
CA TYR A 285 -3.72 -12.71 -23.31
C TYR A 285 -3.11 -13.24 -22.00
N ARG A 286 -3.40 -12.57 -20.87
CA ARG A 286 -2.96 -13.02 -19.55
C ARG A 286 -3.47 -14.42 -19.22
N SER A 287 -4.75 -14.69 -19.49
CA SER A 287 -5.36 -15.99 -19.23
C SER A 287 -4.73 -17.10 -20.11
N PHE A 288 -4.41 -16.77 -21.35
CA PHE A 288 -3.66 -17.66 -22.24
C PHE A 288 -2.24 -17.91 -21.70
N ALA A 289 -1.49 -16.88 -21.33
CA ALA A 289 -0.13 -16.98 -20.83
C ALA A 289 -0.02 -17.80 -19.53
N LEU A 290 -1.03 -17.72 -18.65
CA LEU A 290 -1.08 -18.46 -17.38
C LEU A 290 -1.73 -19.85 -17.49
N GLY A 291 -2.35 -20.17 -18.64
CA GLY A 291 -3.14 -21.38 -18.78
C GLY A 291 -4.41 -21.39 -17.92
N GLY A 292 -4.94 -20.21 -17.56
CA GLY A 292 -6.13 -20.03 -16.72
C GLY A 292 -6.20 -18.65 -16.08
N LEU A 293 -7.07 -18.48 -15.09
CA LEU A 293 -7.25 -17.19 -14.41
C LEU A 293 -6.03 -16.72 -13.62
N GLY A 294 -5.13 -17.64 -13.25
CA GLY A 294 -3.99 -17.35 -12.38
C GLY A 294 -4.41 -16.97 -10.96
N GLY A 295 -3.47 -16.44 -10.18
CA GLY A 295 -3.68 -16.07 -8.79
C GLY A 295 -3.26 -17.16 -7.81
N TYR A 296 -3.39 -16.87 -6.51
CA TYR A 296 -3.13 -17.88 -5.49
C TYR A 296 -4.16 -19.01 -5.62
N LYS A 297 -3.70 -20.23 -5.81
CA LYS A 297 -4.56 -21.42 -5.64
C LYS A 297 -5.06 -21.35 -4.20
N SER A 298 -6.37 -21.33 -4.04
CA SER A 298 -7.08 -21.07 -2.80
C SER A 298 -6.62 -21.94 -1.63
N ALA A 299 -5.54 -21.55 -0.97
CA ALA A 299 -5.16 -22.16 0.29
C ALA A 299 -6.19 -21.74 1.36
N GLY A 300 -7.06 -22.67 1.74
CA GLY A 300 -7.95 -22.52 2.90
C GLY A 300 -9.24 -21.72 2.67
N ILE A 301 -9.70 -21.52 1.43
CA ILE A 301 -11.05 -21.02 1.16
C ILE A 301 -11.94 -22.21 0.86
N SER A 302 -12.75 -22.59 1.85
CA SER A 302 -13.59 -23.79 1.78
C SER A 302 -14.98 -23.55 1.17
N SER A 303 -15.44 -22.31 1.09
CA SER A 303 -16.78 -22.00 0.59
C SER A 303 -16.91 -20.58 0.01
N ALA A 304 -17.92 -20.38 -0.85
CA ALA A 304 -18.29 -19.05 -1.34
C ALA A 304 -18.68 -18.08 -0.19
N VAL A 305 -19.20 -18.61 0.92
CA VAL A 305 -19.57 -17.84 2.11
C VAL A 305 -18.32 -17.25 2.77
N ASP A 306 -17.24 -18.03 2.89
CA ASP A 306 -15.98 -17.56 3.47
C ASP A 306 -15.35 -16.45 2.62
N VAL A 307 -15.38 -16.57 1.29
CA VAL A 307 -14.92 -15.51 0.37
C VAL A 307 -15.73 -14.24 0.58
N THR A 308 -17.05 -14.36 0.63
CA THR A 308 -17.96 -13.23 0.79
C THR A 308 -17.74 -12.53 2.12
N TRP A 309 -17.63 -13.30 3.22
CA TRP A 309 -17.40 -12.75 4.55
C TRP A 309 -16.04 -12.06 4.67
N ARG A 310 -14.99 -12.69 4.19
CA ARG A 310 -13.63 -12.10 4.19
C ARG A 310 -13.58 -10.81 3.37
N THR A 311 -14.23 -10.79 2.21
CA THR A 311 -14.32 -9.59 1.38
C THR A 311 -15.06 -8.47 2.10
N PHE A 312 -16.20 -8.79 2.74
CA PHE A 312 -16.98 -7.83 3.53
C PHE A 312 -16.15 -7.28 4.69
N GLU A 313 -15.55 -8.13 5.51
CA GLU A 313 -14.69 -7.73 6.64
C GLU A 313 -13.49 -6.89 6.14
N GLY A 314 -12.83 -7.33 5.07
CA GLY A 314 -11.70 -6.64 4.47
C GLY A 314 -12.05 -5.24 4.00
N LEU A 315 -13.12 -5.11 3.21
CA LEU A 315 -13.49 -3.84 2.57
C LEU A 315 -14.17 -2.84 3.49
N LEU A 316 -15.06 -3.31 4.37
CA LEU A 316 -15.90 -2.41 5.17
C LEU A 316 -15.35 -2.14 6.58
N ILE A 317 -14.49 -3.01 7.07
CA ILE A 317 -13.99 -2.89 8.45
C ILE A 317 -12.47 -2.69 8.45
N ARG A 318 -11.70 -3.63 7.89
CA ARG A 318 -10.23 -3.61 8.00
C ARG A 318 -9.57 -2.55 7.13
N ALA A 319 -9.88 -2.48 5.85
CA ALA A 319 -9.26 -1.50 4.96
C ALA A 319 -9.49 -0.05 5.40
N PRO A 320 -10.72 0.38 5.74
CA PRO A 320 -10.96 1.72 6.25
C PRO A 320 -10.18 2.03 7.54
N SER A 321 -10.10 1.09 8.48
CA SER A 321 -9.41 1.30 9.74
C SER A 321 -7.90 1.47 9.54
N GLN A 322 -7.32 0.69 8.66
CA GLN A 322 -5.89 0.72 8.39
C GLN A 322 -5.50 1.88 7.48
N LEU A 323 -6.39 2.33 6.59
CA LEU A 323 -6.20 3.57 5.85
C LEU A 323 -6.21 4.80 6.76
N LEU A 324 -6.97 4.76 7.85
CA LEU A 324 -7.05 5.85 8.81
C LEU A 324 -5.94 5.78 9.87
N LEU A 325 -5.77 4.61 10.50
CA LEU A 325 -4.84 4.36 11.60
C LEU A 325 -3.91 3.19 11.24
N GLY A 326 -3.17 3.33 10.14
CA GLY A 326 -2.26 2.32 9.60
C GLY A 326 -0.98 2.18 10.43
N LEU A 327 -1.08 1.84 11.72
CA LEU A 327 0.05 1.65 12.62
C LEU A 327 0.35 0.17 12.84
N ASN A 328 1.62 -0.18 12.88
CA ASN A 328 2.08 -1.53 13.19
C ASN A 328 2.00 -1.79 14.70
N TRP A 329 0.99 -2.55 15.12
CA TRP A 329 0.74 -2.86 16.53
C TRP A 329 1.60 -4.01 17.08
N THR A 330 2.29 -4.76 16.20
CA THR A 330 3.16 -5.88 16.63
C THR A 330 4.56 -5.44 16.95
N GLN A 331 4.95 -4.24 16.49
CA GLN A 331 6.26 -3.69 16.84
C GLN A 331 6.28 -3.29 18.31
N PRO A 332 7.36 -3.58 19.06
CA PRO A 332 7.55 -3.07 20.41
C PRO A 332 7.40 -1.55 20.43
N SER A 333 6.39 -1.08 21.10
CA SER A 333 6.06 0.33 21.12
C SER A 333 5.59 0.72 22.52
N GLY A 334 6.10 1.85 22.98
CA GLY A 334 5.65 2.45 24.22
C GLY A 334 4.24 3.03 24.11
N ILE A 335 3.75 3.60 25.21
CA ILE A 335 2.46 4.30 25.29
C ILE A 335 2.29 5.40 24.22
N TRP A 336 3.40 5.92 23.69
CA TRP A 336 3.40 6.99 22.70
C TRP A 336 2.67 6.62 21.38
N VAL A 337 2.73 5.35 20.92
CA VAL A 337 2.03 4.90 19.72
C VAL A 337 0.52 4.86 19.94
N VAL A 338 0.09 4.42 21.13
CA VAL A 338 -1.32 4.43 21.52
C VAL A 338 -1.82 5.87 21.62
N SER A 339 -1.03 6.76 22.22
CA SER A 339 -1.35 8.19 22.30
C SER A 339 -1.42 8.84 20.92
N LEU A 340 -0.48 8.51 20.01
CA LEU A 340 -0.50 8.97 18.64
C LEU A 340 -1.78 8.54 17.92
N ALA A 341 -2.16 7.27 18.04
CA ALA A 341 -3.40 6.75 17.44
C ALA A 341 -4.65 7.45 17.98
N ALA A 342 -4.71 7.69 19.29
CA ALA A 342 -5.80 8.40 19.94
C ALA A 342 -5.92 9.84 19.45
N VAL A 343 -4.79 10.55 19.34
CA VAL A 343 -4.74 11.93 18.81
C VAL A 343 -5.14 11.95 17.33
N MET A 344 -4.69 10.99 16.53
CA MET A 344 -5.08 10.87 15.13
C MET A 344 -6.59 10.66 14.99
N ALA A 345 -7.16 9.68 15.71
CA ALA A 345 -8.60 9.38 15.66
C ALA A 345 -9.44 10.60 16.06
N THR A 346 -9.06 11.29 17.14
CA THR A 346 -9.73 12.51 17.60
C THR A 346 -9.62 13.63 16.55
N THR A 347 -8.44 13.83 15.95
CA THR A 347 -8.22 14.82 14.90
C THR A 347 -9.09 14.52 13.67
N PHE A 348 -9.16 13.27 13.23
CA PHE A 348 -10.00 12.88 12.09
C PHE A 348 -11.48 13.14 12.38
N MET A 349 -11.96 12.76 13.56
CA MET A 349 -13.34 13.04 13.95
C MET A 349 -13.64 14.53 14.02
N TRP A 350 -12.74 15.31 14.61
CA TRP A 350 -12.84 16.76 14.63
C TRP A 350 -12.91 17.35 13.22
N LEU A 351 -12.05 16.92 12.29
CA LEU A 351 -12.09 17.32 10.89
C LEU A 351 -13.45 17.00 10.25
N ALA A 352 -13.97 15.78 10.45
CA ALA A 352 -15.26 15.37 9.90
C ALA A 352 -16.43 16.23 10.38
N VAL A 353 -16.42 16.61 11.67
CA VAL A 353 -17.50 17.38 12.29
C VAL A 353 -17.39 18.88 11.96
N SER A 354 -16.17 19.43 11.95
CA SER A 354 -15.92 20.87 11.80
C SER A 354 -16.00 21.36 10.36
N THR A 355 -15.79 20.47 9.38
CA THR A 355 -15.80 20.82 7.96
C THR A 355 -17.19 21.17 7.46
N ARG A 356 -17.31 22.29 6.71
CA ARG A 356 -18.57 22.67 6.07
C ARG A 356 -18.81 21.87 4.80
N PRO A 357 -19.98 21.22 4.64
CA PRO A 357 -20.35 20.59 3.38
C PRO A 357 -20.47 21.63 2.26
N ASP A 358 -19.86 21.32 1.13
CA ASP A 358 -19.96 22.06 -0.13
C ASP A 358 -20.18 21.05 -1.28
N PRO A 359 -21.04 21.32 -2.27
CA PRO A 359 -21.36 20.35 -3.30
C PRO A 359 -20.17 19.85 -4.14
N ARG A 360 -19.20 20.70 -4.46
CA ARG A 360 -17.96 20.26 -5.17
C ARG A 360 -17.12 19.35 -4.30
N ARG A 361 -16.93 19.74 -3.04
CA ARG A 361 -16.21 18.95 -2.05
C ARG A 361 -16.88 17.59 -1.83
N SER A 362 -18.23 17.59 -1.77
CA SER A 362 -18.99 16.34 -1.64
C SER A 362 -18.82 15.42 -2.85
N ALA A 363 -18.80 15.96 -4.06
CA ALA A 363 -18.55 15.18 -5.27
C ALA A 363 -17.15 14.55 -5.22
N LEU A 364 -16.11 15.31 -4.82
CA LEU A 364 -14.76 14.77 -4.72
C LEU A 364 -14.62 13.74 -3.58
N ILE A 365 -15.27 13.95 -2.45
CA ILE A 365 -15.31 12.97 -1.34
C ILE A 365 -16.01 11.70 -1.80
N MET A 366 -17.13 11.79 -2.53
CA MET A 366 -17.81 10.63 -3.10
C MET A 366 -16.91 9.89 -4.10
N PHE A 367 -16.24 10.61 -4.99
CA PHE A 367 -15.26 10.03 -5.91
C PHE A 367 -14.13 9.33 -5.17
N ALA A 368 -13.62 9.95 -4.10
CA ALA A 368 -12.58 9.38 -3.25
C ALA A 368 -13.00 8.06 -2.58
N PHE A 369 -14.25 7.97 -2.11
CA PHE A 369 -14.80 6.72 -1.58
C PHE A 369 -14.89 5.63 -2.66
N ILE A 370 -15.36 5.98 -3.86
CA ILE A 370 -15.42 5.03 -4.98
C ILE A 370 -14.00 4.59 -5.34
N TRP A 371 -13.03 5.52 -5.37
CA TRP A 371 -11.63 5.17 -5.59
C TRP A 371 -11.15 4.14 -4.56
N MET A 372 -11.36 4.39 -3.27
CA MET A 372 -10.97 3.46 -2.19
C MET A 372 -11.59 2.08 -2.40
N VAL A 373 -12.89 2.00 -2.61
CA VAL A 373 -13.61 0.72 -2.74
C VAL A 373 -13.17 -0.02 -4.00
N VAL A 374 -13.22 0.63 -5.15
CA VAL A 374 -12.92 0.01 -6.45
C VAL A 374 -11.48 -0.50 -6.51
N THR A 375 -10.53 0.23 -5.94
CA THR A 375 -9.12 -0.20 -5.94
C THR A 375 -8.80 -1.22 -4.84
N ALA A 376 -9.62 -1.33 -3.79
CA ALA A 376 -9.43 -2.31 -2.72
C ALA A 376 -10.01 -3.70 -3.08
N VAL A 377 -11.11 -3.75 -3.84
CA VAL A 377 -11.83 -5.00 -4.17
C VAL A 377 -10.90 -6.10 -4.70
N PRO A 378 -10.05 -5.90 -5.72
CA PRO A 378 -9.32 -7.01 -6.34
C PRO A 378 -8.39 -7.77 -5.40
N ALA A 379 -7.91 -7.13 -4.34
CA ALA A 379 -6.95 -7.73 -3.43
C ALA A 379 -7.60 -8.36 -2.18
N HIS A 380 -8.77 -7.87 -1.75
CA HIS A 380 -9.42 -8.29 -0.52
C HIS A 380 -10.21 -9.61 -0.64
N PHE A 381 -10.36 -10.16 -1.82
CA PHE A 381 -10.93 -11.51 -1.98
C PHE A 381 -10.08 -12.59 -1.31
N LEU A 382 -8.76 -12.37 -1.20
CA LEU A 382 -7.82 -13.41 -0.79
C LEU A 382 -7.00 -13.05 0.45
N THR A 383 -6.89 -11.75 0.79
CA THR A 383 -5.90 -11.29 1.76
C THR A 383 -6.52 -10.37 2.80
N LEU A 384 -6.38 -10.74 4.08
CA LEU A 384 -6.70 -9.87 5.21
C LEU A 384 -5.42 -9.31 5.81
N ILE A 385 -5.42 -8.02 6.10
CA ILE A 385 -4.29 -7.34 6.73
C ILE A 385 -4.40 -7.49 8.25
N GLY A 386 -3.33 -8.02 8.86
CA GLY A 386 -3.24 -8.22 10.30
C GLY A 386 -2.76 -6.98 11.08
N PRO A 387 -2.61 -7.09 12.41
CA PRO A 387 -2.15 -6.00 13.26
C PRO A 387 -0.69 -5.57 12.99
N GLY A 388 0.12 -6.43 12.39
CA GLY A 388 1.50 -6.13 11.98
C GLY A 388 1.61 -5.48 10.62
N LEU A 389 0.48 -5.18 9.95
CA LEU A 389 0.39 -4.60 8.61
C LEU A 389 0.97 -5.47 7.48
N SER A 390 1.23 -6.76 7.70
CA SER A 390 1.60 -7.68 6.62
C SER A 390 0.50 -7.68 5.54
N ASN A 391 0.89 -7.58 4.28
CA ASN A 391 0.06 -7.38 3.09
C ASN A 391 -0.60 -5.99 2.96
N SER A 392 -0.20 -5.01 3.76
CA SER A 392 -0.77 -3.65 3.69
C SER A 392 -0.48 -2.93 2.36
N ARG A 393 0.49 -3.41 1.57
CA ARG A 393 0.77 -2.91 0.22
C ARG A 393 -0.46 -2.84 -0.69
N ILE A 394 -1.44 -3.73 -0.49
CA ILE A 394 -2.70 -3.73 -1.26
C ILE A 394 -3.53 -2.47 -1.04
N LEU A 395 -3.30 -1.75 0.07
CA LEU A 395 -3.94 -0.47 0.37
C LEU A 395 -3.20 0.74 -0.21
N TYR A 396 -2.13 0.56 -0.97
CA TYR A 396 -1.41 1.67 -1.58
C TYR A 396 -2.32 2.49 -2.52
N SER A 397 -3.00 1.85 -3.46
CA SER A 397 -3.94 2.55 -4.35
C SER A 397 -5.18 3.09 -3.61
N PRO A 398 -5.84 2.34 -2.71
CA PRO A 398 -6.91 2.89 -1.86
C PRO A 398 -6.51 4.10 -1.03
N SER A 399 -5.26 4.21 -0.59
CA SER A 399 -4.78 5.35 0.21
C SER A 399 -4.85 6.70 -0.52
N VAL A 400 -4.84 6.69 -1.85
CA VAL A 400 -5.11 7.89 -2.69
C VAL A 400 -6.48 8.48 -2.35
N GLY A 401 -7.51 7.64 -2.29
CA GLY A 401 -8.86 8.07 -1.92
C GLY A 401 -8.94 8.62 -0.50
N MET A 402 -8.28 7.97 0.46
CA MET A 402 -8.23 8.46 1.85
C MET A 402 -7.55 9.82 1.92
N ALA A 403 -6.43 10.03 1.23
CA ALA A 403 -5.76 11.32 1.17
C ALA A 403 -6.66 12.40 0.55
N MET A 404 -7.44 12.07 -0.50
CA MET A 404 -8.44 12.98 -1.08
C MET A 404 -9.50 13.38 -0.04
N VAL A 405 -10.05 12.42 0.73
CA VAL A 405 -11.02 12.72 1.80
C VAL A 405 -10.42 13.68 2.81
N LEU A 406 -9.25 13.36 3.37
CA LEU A 406 -8.59 14.18 4.39
C LEU A 406 -8.25 15.59 3.87
N GLY A 407 -7.72 15.67 2.66
CA GLY A 407 -7.42 16.97 2.01
C GLY A 407 -8.66 17.84 1.84
N GLN A 408 -9.81 17.25 1.49
CA GLN A 408 -11.08 17.97 1.35
C GLN A 408 -11.68 18.39 2.71
N LEU A 409 -11.51 17.56 3.73
CA LEU A 409 -11.93 17.92 5.09
C LEU A 409 -11.12 19.13 5.61
N ILE A 410 -9.81 19.12 5.43
CA ILE A 410 -8.94 20.25 5.80
C ILE A 410 -9.30 21.50 5.00
N ALA A 411 -9.48 21.38 3.67
CA ALA A 411 -9.85 22.52 2.82
C ALA A 411 -11.18 23.17 3.21
N GLY A 412 -12.07 22.42 3.86
CA GLY A 412 -13.36 22.90 4.34
C GLY A 412 -13.33 23.64 5.68
N MET A 413 -12.16 23.82 6.29
CA MET A 413 -12.01 24.57 7.54
C MET A 413 -12.28 26.06 7.36
N ASN A 414 -12.86 26.69 8.40
CA ASN A 414 -13.38 28.05 8.34
C ASN A 414 -12.32 29.14 8.11
N THR A 415 -11.12 28.97 8.65
CA THR A 415 -10.05 29.96 8.56
C THR A 415 -8.77 29.37 8.02
N ALA A 416 -7.98 30.20 7.33
CA ALA A 416 -6.68 29.77 6.79
C ALA A 416 -5.72 29.29 7.88
N ARG A 417 -5.74 29.94 9.06
CA ARG A 417 -4.90 29.57 10.21
C ARG A 417 -5.24 28.16 10.70
N ILE A 418 -6.53 27.87 10.94
CA ILE A 418 -6.98 26.55 11.41
C ILE A 418 -6.67 25.48 10.35
N ARG A 419 -6.91 25.77 9.08
CA ARG A 419 -6.60 24.87 7.96
C ARG A 419 -5.11 24.51 7.90
N ASN A 420 -4.23 25.52 8.01
CA ASN A 420 -2.79 25.29 7.95
C ASN A 420 -2.27 24.54 9.18
N LEU A 421 -2.79 24.85 10.38
CA LEU A 421 -2.46 24.12 11.60
C LEU A 421 -2.94 22.66 11.54
N ALA A 422 -4.15 22.41 11.04
CA ALA A 422 -4.69 21.07 10.87
C ALA A 422 -3.86 20.28 9.83
N ALA A 423 -3.48 20.89 8.71
CA ALA A 423 -2.63 20.27 7.70
C ALA A 423 -1.25 19.93 8.25
N ALA A 424 -0.60 20.87 8.94
CA ALA A 424 0.73 20.66 9.53
C ALA A 424 0.70 19.61 10.65
N GLY A 425 -0.27 19.68 11.57
CA GLY A 425 -0.42 18.72 12.65
C GLY A 425 -0.67 17.31 12.14
N LEU A 426 -1.60 17.15 11.18
CA LEU A 426 -1.89 15.86 10.59
C LEU A 426 -0.68 15.32 9.81
N PHE A 427 0.03 16.17 9.10
CA PHE A 427 1.25 15.76 8.39
C PHE A 427 2.33 15.25 9.35
N VAL A 428 2.54 15.93 10.48
CA VAL A 428 3.47 15.48 11.53
C VAL A 428 3.03 14.12 12.09
N PHE A 429 1.75 13.94 12.42
CA PHE A 429 1.23 12.69 12.96
C PHE A 429 1.39 11.52 11.98
N LEU A 430 1.10 11.75 10.69
CA LEU A 430 1.29 10.72 9.67
C LEU A 430 2.77 10.34 9.52
N ASN A 431 3.70 11.31 9.54
CA ASN A 431 5.13 11.02 9.48
C ASN A 431 5.63 10.27 10.71
N LEU A 432 5.14 10.59 11.92
CA LEU A 432 5.49 9.82 13.13
C LEU A 432 5.00 8.37 13.04
N GLY A 433 3.78 8.16 12.55
CA GLY A 433 3.25 6.83 12.28
C GLY A 433 4.04 6.08 11.20
N LEU A 434 4.44 6.78 10.14
CA LEU A 434 5.27 6.23 9.08
C LEU A 434 6.65 5.83 9.61
N LEU A 435 7.33 6.69 10.37
CA LEU A 435 8.62 6.38 11.01
C LEU A 435 8.53 5.15 11.92
N HIS A 436 7.43 5.03 12.68
CA HIS A 436 7.17 3.85 13.50
C HIS A 436 7.09 2.57 12.64
N ASN A 437 6.32 2.59 11.54
CA ASN A 437 6.20 1.44 10.67
C ASN A 437 7.52 1.12 9.95
N LEU A 438 8.24 2.15 9.47
CA LEU A 438 9.52 1.99 8.79
C LEU A 438 10.62 1.44 9.71
N ALA A 439 10.52 1.67 11.02
CA ALA A 439 11.47 1.10 11.98
C ALA A 439 11.39 -0.44 12.00
N ALA A 440 10.20 -1.05 11.80
CA ALA A 440 10.08 -2.49 11.67
C ALA A 440 10.81 -3.02 10.42
N TRP A 441 10.70 -2.31 9.29
CA TRP A 441 11.38 -2.67 8.03
C TRP A 441 12.89 -2.60 8.16
N ARG A 442 13.42 -1.50 8.74
CA ARG A 442 14.87 -1.35 8.98
C ARG A 442 15.41 -2.44 9.88
N TRP A 443 14.70 -2.70 10.99
CA TRP A 443 15.11 -3.74 11.95
C TRP A 443 15.13 -5.11 11.29
N THR A 444 14.03 -5.53 10.67
CA THR A 444 13.91 -6.88 10.07
C THR A 444 14.87 -7.07 8.90
N SER A 445 15.08 -6.04 8.08
CA SER A 445 16.02 -6.12 6.96
C SER A 445 17.47 -6.21 7.42
N GLN A 446 17.85 -5.48 8.46
CA GLN A 446 19.19 -5.61 9.06
C GLN A 446 19.38 -7.01 9.66
N LEU A 447 18.38 -7.52 10.37
CA LEU A 447 18.40 -8.86 10.93
C LEU A 447 18.52 -9.95 9.84
N ALA A 448 17.91 -9.75 8.67
CA ALA A 448 18.08 -10.66 7.53
C ALA A 448 19.53 -10.66 7.03
N LYS A 449 20.15 -9.48 6.95
CA LYS A 449 21.56 -9.34 6.59
C LYS A 449 22.47 -10.07 7.60
N ASP A 450 22.28 -9.78 8.88
CA ASP A 450 23.08 -10.35 9.97
C ASP A 450 22.93 -11.88 10.00
N THR A 451 21.73 -12.40 9.77
CA THR A 451 21.46 -13.84 9.66
C THR A 451 22.28 -14.50 8.54
N LEU A 452 22.36 -13.88 7.36
CA LEU A 452 23.14 -14.41 6.23
C LEU A 452 24.65 -14.34 6.51
N GLU A 453 25.12 -13.28 7.16
CA GLU A 453 26.50 -13.14 7.60
C GLU A 453 26.86 -14.22 8.64
N ASP A 454 25.96 -14.51 9.58
CA ASP A 454 26.15 -15.59 10.57
C ASP A 454 26.22 -16.97 9.92
N VAL A 455 25.35 -17.26 8.94
CA VAL A 455 25.40 -18.53 8.21
C VAL A 455 26.76 -18.72 7.53
N THR A 456 27.27 -17.69 6.85
CA THR A 456 28.58 -17.76 6.18
C THR A 456 29.74 -17.87 7.17
N ARG A 457 29.64 -17.26 8.35
CA ARG A 457 30.62 -17.35 9.43
C ARG A 457 30.64 -18.73 10.07
N LEU A 458 29.47 -19.33 10.33
CA LEU A 458 29.32 -20.62 10.99
C LEU A 458 29.66 -21.81 10.08
N ALA A 459 29.48 -21.66 8.79
CA ALA A 459 29.74 -22.67 7.78
C ALA A 459 30.49 -22.08 6.57
N PRO A 460 31.76 -21.64 6.73
CA PRO A 460 32.48 -20.89 5.67
C PRO A 460 32.72 -21.69 4.38
N LEU A 461 32.85 -23.01 4.48
CA LEU A 461 33.14 -23.89 3.33
C LEU A 461 32.22 -25.11 3.34
N PRO A 462 30.93 -24.94 3.01
CA PRO A 462 30.01 -26.07 2.94
C PRO A 462 30.38 -27.01 1.79
N ALA A 463 30.25 -28.33 2.01
CA ALA A 463 30.48 -29.34 0.98
C ALA A 463 29.57 -29.10 -0.23
N SER A 464 29.90 -29.73 -1.38
CA SER A 464 29.04 -29.67 -2.55
C SER A 464 27.66 -30.27 -2.25
N GLN A 465 26.61 -29.65 -2.81
CA GLN A 465 25.20 -30.03 -2.63
C GLN A 465 24.70 -29.99 -1.18
N THR A 466 25.37 -29.25 -0.28
CA THR A 466 24.92 -29.09 1.11
C THR A 466 23.53 -28.50 1.17
N GLN A 467 22.68 -29.10 2.03
CA GLN A 467 21.40 -28.56 2.42
C GLN A 467 21.47 -27.94 3.81
N PHE A 468 21.17 -26.64 3.89
CA PHE A 468 20.99 -25.94 5.17
C PHE A 468 19.57 -26.18 5.69
N VAL A 469 19.43 -26.68 6.90
CA VAL A 469 18.15 -26.90 7.56
C VAL A 469 18.02 -25.93 8.71
N PHE A 470 17.04 -25.05 8.64
CA PHE A 470 16.77 -24.03 9.65
C PHE A 470 15.65 -24.46 10.58
N SER A 471 15.93 -24.59 11.85
CA SER A 471 14.95 -24.85 12.88
C SER A 471 14.52 -23.52 13.53
N ASN A 472 13.22 -23.40 13.81
CA ASN A 472 12.60 -22.24 14.47
C ASN A 472 12.74 -20.91 13.72
N LEU A 473 13.06 -20.90 12.42
CA LEU A 473 13.16 -19.68 11.61
C LEU A 473 11.77 -19.11 11.31
N PRO A 474 11.42 -17.87 11.74
CA PRO A 474 10.08 -17.32 11.55
C PRO A 474 9.86 -16.84 10.12
N ASP A 475 8.59 -16.89 9.67
CA ASP A 475 8.16 -16.34 8.38
C ASP A 475 8.18 -14.82 8.33
N SER A 476 7.90 -14.20 9.47
CA SER A 476 7.82 -12.75 9.59
C SER A 476 8.22 -12.29 10.99
N ILE A 477 8.83 -11.11 11.06
CA ILE A 477 9.22 -10.46 12.31
C ILE A 477 8.60 -9.07 12.33
N ARG A 478 7.94 -8.71 13.42
CA ARG A 478 7.28 -7.39 13.58
C ARG A 478 6.37 -7.02 12.40
N GLY A 479 5.68 -8.02 11.81
CA GLY A 479 4.81 -7.82 10.67
C GLY A 479 5.50 -7.70 9.31
N VAL A 480 6.82 -7.71 9.25
CA VAL A 480 7.63 -7.72 8.01
C VAL A 480 7.97 -9.16 7.64
N PHE A 481 7.78 -9.53 6.38
CA PHE A 481 8.21 -10.84 5.89
C PHE A 481 9.74 -10.95 5.96
N PHE A 482 10.21 -12.05 6.55
CA PHE A 482 11.63 -12.25 6.82
C PHE A 482 12.23 -13.20 5.77
N PHE A 483 12.17 -14.52 5.99
CA PHE A 483 12.57 -15.53 5.00
C PHE A 483 11.41 -16.43 4.59
N ARG A 484 10.19 -15.89 4.51
CA ARG A 484 9.00 -16.65 4.14
C ARG A 484 9.14 -17.32 2.76
N VAL A 485 9.76 -16.61 1.82
CA VAL A 485 10.09 -17.05 0.46
C VAL A 485 11.54 -16.69 0.18
N GLY A 486 12.20 -17.38 -0.74
CA GLY A 486 13.54 -17.02 -1.18
C GLY A 486 14.67 -17.45 -0.23
N LEU A 487 14.43 -18.35 0.72
CA LEU A 487 15.45 -18.83 1.67
C LEU A 487 16.61 -19.53 0.94
N THR A 488 16.33 -20.42 -0.02
CA THR A 488 17.37 -21.07 -0.83
C THR A 488 18.16 -20.04 -1.64
N GLU A 489 17.47 -19.12 -2.29
CA GLU A 489 18.06 -18.07 -3.12
C GLU A 489 18.96 -17.13 -2.28
N SER A 490 18.55 -16.80 -1.05
CA SER A 490 19.36 -15.96 -0.15
C SER A 490 20.68 -16.66 0.23
N ILE A 491 20.65 -17.95 0.55
CA ILE A 491 21.85 -18.73 0.85
C ILE A 491 22.75 -18.89 -0.38
N ARG A 492 22.17 -19.19 -1.55
CA ARG A 492 22.92 -19.24 -2.83
C ARG A 492 23.62 -17.91 -3.13
N MET A 493 22.95 -16.80 -2.88
CA MET A 493 23.52 -15.48 -3.07
C MET A 493 24.64 -15.18 -2.07
N ALA A 494 24.48 -15.56 -0.81
CA ALA A 494 25.48 -15.35 0.23
C ALA A 494 26.78 -16.09 -0.07
N TYR A 495 26.71 -17.31 -0.62
CA TYR A 495 27.88 -18.11 -0.98
C TYR A 495 28.35 -17.94 -2.44
N GLY A 496 27.54 -17.28 -3.30
CA GLY A 496 27.82 -17.24 -4.75
C GLY A 496 27.76 -18.61 -5.43
N ARG A 497 26.96 -19.55 -4.91
CA ARG A 497 26.90 -20.95 -5.34
C ARG A 497 25.46 -21.39 -5.60
N ASP A 498 25.23 -22.14 -6.67
CA ASP A 498 23.90 -22.62 -7.08
C ASP A 498 23.62 -24.09 -6.66
N ASP A 499 24.66 -24.82 -6.25
CA ASP A 499 24.57 -26.23 -5.88
C ASP A 499 24.08 -26.47 -4.44
N ILE A 500 23.95 -25.43 -3.63
CA ILE A 500 23.46 -25.49 -2.26
C ILE A 500 21.97 -25.14 -2.18
N SER A 501 21.31 -25.61 -1.12
CA SER A 501 19.88 -25.34 -0.87
C SER A 501 19.62 -25.05 0.60
N ALA A 502 18.47 -24.46 0.90
CA ALA A 502 18.05 -24.21 2.27
C ALA A 502 16.55 -24.50 2.43
N VAL A 503 16.20 -25.09 3.55
CA VAL A 503 14.81 -25.42 3.90
C VAL A 503 14.58 -25.16 5.38
N ARG A 504 13.34 -24.97 5.76
CA ARG A 504 12.96 -25.00 7.18
C ARG A 504 12.62 -26.43 7.57
N ASP A 505 12.86 -26.78 8.81
CA ASP A 505 12.45 -28.06 9.35
C ASP A 505 10.92 -28.25 9.33
N SER A 506 10.14 -27.17 9.51
CA SER A 506 8.68 -27.15 9.39
C SER A 506 8.16 -27.50 7.98
N ASP A 507 8.97 -27.27 6.94
CA ASP A 507 8.58 -27.46 5.54
C ASP A 507 8.97 -28.84 5.01
N ILE A 508 9.67 -29.66 5.84
CA ILE A 508 10.09 -31.00 5.50
C ILE A 508 8.91 -31.97 5.71
N ALA A 509 8.11 -32.14 4.66
CA ALA A 509 6.99 -33.10 4.64
C ALA A 509 7.41 -34.57 4.43
N ILE A 510 8.72 -34.91 4.43
CA ILE A 510 9.25 -36.23 4.03
C ILE A 510 9.86 -36.95 5.23
N PRO A 511 9.61 -38.27 5.38
CA PRO A 511 10.23 -39.08 6.44
C PRO A 511 11.75 -38.99 6.42
N PRO A 512 12.41 -39.04 7.58
CA PRO A 512 13.88 -38.85 7.72
C PRO A 512 14.74 -39.75 6.82
N ASN A 513 14.22 -40.90 6.38
CA ASN A 513 14.97 -41.92 5.67
C ASN A 513 15.27 -41.64 4.19
N THR A 514 14.64 -40.63 3.56
CA THR A 514 14.92 -40.28 2.15
C THR A 514 15.85 -39.07 2.00
N LEU A 515 16.16 -38.35 3.08
CA LEU A 515 17.02 -37.17 3.11
C LEU A 515 18.53 -37.49 3.27
N ASN A 516 18.90 -38.75 3.47
CA ASN A 516 20.25 -39.17 3.87
C ASN A 516 21.31 -39.16 2.76
N ALA A 517 21.01 -38.66 1.54
CA ALA A 517 21.97 -38.63 0.43
C ALA A 517 22.77 -37.31 0.31
N ARG A 518 22.40 -36.23 1.01
CA ARG A 518 23.07 -34.93 0.90
C ARG A 518 23.69 -34.48 2.23
N PRO A 519 24.87 -33.84 2.21
CA PRO A 519 25.41 -33.22 3.40
C PRO A 519 24.43 -32.21 3.98
N GLN A 520 24.14 -32.27 5.27
CA GLN A 520 23.25 -31.34 5.96
C GLN A 520 24.00 -30.51 6.99
N ILE A 521 23.67 -29.21 7.05
CA ILE A 521 24.08 -28.31 8.13
C ILE A 521 22.80 -27.82 8.80
N ARG A 522 22.63 -28.16 10.07
CA ARG A 522 21.46 -27.73 10.86
C ARG A 522 21.76 -26.50 11.65
N LEU A 523 20.96 -25.47 11.47
CA LEU A 523 21.07 -24.17 12.13
C LEU A 523 19.80 -23.92 12.96
N TYR A 524 19.99 -23.50 14.18
CA TYR A 524 18.90 -23.18 15.10
C TYR A 524 18.79 -21.67 15.29
N TRP A 525 17.60 -21.11 15.00
CA TRP A 525 17.27 -19.71 15.24
C TRP A 525 16.90 -19.49 16.71
N LYS A 526 17.66 -18.66 17.42
CA LYS A 526 17.45 -18.42 18.87
C LYS A 526 16.47 -17.28 19.17
N GLY A 527 16.08 -16.48 18.18
CA GLY A 527 15.16 -15.35 18.34
C GLY A 527 15.69 -14.03 17.76
N GLU A 528 15.01 -12.93 18.08
CA GLU A 528 15.32 -11.59 17.54
C GLU A 528 16.70 -11.03 17.97
N GLU A 529 17.38 -11.65 18.90
CA GLU A 529 18.72 -11.26 19.36
C GLU A 529 19.86 -11.80 18.48
N SER A 530 19.52 -12.27 17.28
CA SER A 530 20.42 -12.62 16.17
C SER A 530 21.60 -13.56 16.51
N GLU A 531 21.37 -14.69 17.17
CA GLU A 531 22.36 -15.75 17.19
C GLU A 531 21.83 -17.03 16.54
N LEU A 532 22.43 -17.39 15.40
CA LEU A 532 22.32 -18.72 14.85
C LEU A 532 23.32 -19.64 15.61
N LEU A 533 22.83 -20.80 16.00
CA LEU A 533 23.69 -21.83 16.60
C LEU A 533 23.76 -23.03 15.64
N VAL A 534 24.98 -23.56 15.45
CA VAL A 534 25.16 -24.83 14.77
C VAL A 534 24.79 -25.96 15.73
N ARG A 535 23.77 -26.74 15.37
CA ARG A 535 23.49 -27.99 16.09
C ARG A 535 24.44 -29.05 15.56
N ARG A 536 25.48 -29.40 16.34
CA ARG A 536 26.30 -30.58 16.10
C ARG A 536 25.46 -31.79 16.55
N GLU A 537 25.02 -32.61 15.64
CA GLU A 537 24.51 -33.97 15.88
C GLU A 537 25.68 -34.96 15.82
#